data_c42c74e262a98661797b59b1d2fa2f02
#
_entry.id   c42c74e262a98661797b59b1d2fa2f02
#
_cell.length_a   1.000
_cell.length_b   1.000
_cell.length_c   1.000
_cell.angle_alpha   90.00
_cell.angle_beta   90.00
_cell.angle_gamma   90.00
#
_symmetry.space_group_name_H-M   'P 1'
#
loop_
_entity.id
_entity.type
_entity.pdbx_description
1 polymer ?
#
loop_
_entity_poly.entity_id
_entity_poly.type
_entity_poly.pdbx_seq_one_letter_code
_entity_poly.pdbx_strand_id
1 'polypeptide(L)'
;MKKFLAILCALVLCLSCATAMAEGESHPKYVFMFIGDGMGNPQVTATQYYLGSIENPDSKFPVPADLSFTKFPYLGLVTTYD
;
A
#
# COMPACT_ATOMS: atom_id res chain seq x y z
N MET A 1 39.33 24.67 20.17
CA MET A 1 38.28 24.70 19.16
C MET A 1 38.25 23.44 18.30
N LYS A 2 39.34 22.96 17.74
CA LYS A 2 39.37 21.73 16.90
C LYS A 2 38.89 20.49 17.62
N LYS A 3 39.24 20.32 18.90
CA LYS A 3 38.77 19.16 19.72
C LYS A 3 37.29 19.24 20.05
N PHE A 4 36.74 20.42 20.26
CA PHE A 4 35.31 20.61 20.50
C PHE A 4 34.49 20.33 19.25
N LEU A 5 34.95 20.74 18.08
CA LEU A 5 34.33 20.46 16.80
C LEU A 5 34.34 18.96 16.48
N ALA A 6 35.43 18.25 16.78
CA ALA A 6 35.51 16.81 16.59
C ALA A 6 34.53 16.03 17.48
N ILE A 7 34.37 16.44 18.74
CA ILE A 7 33.41 15.83 19.68
C ILE A 7 31.97 16.09 19.21
N LEU A 8 31.68 17.31 18.74
CA LEU A 8 30.37 17.65 18.22
C LEU A 8 30.00 16.82 16.97
N CYS A 9 30.95 16.68 16.03
CA CYS A 9 30.75 15.84 14.84
C CYS A 9 30.55 14.37 15.19
N ALA A 10 31.28 13.83 16.17
CA ALA A 10 31.13 12.46 16.62
C ALA A 10 29.74 12.23 17.26
N LEU A 11 29.24 13.21 18.02
CA LEU A 11 27.94 13.16 18.69
C LEU A 11 26.80 13.20 17.65
N VAL A 12 26.90 14.03 16.61
CA VAL A 12 25.94 14.10 15.51
C VAL A 12 25.91 12.80 14.69
N LEU A 13 27.09 12.21 14.42
CA LEU A 13 27.21 10.93 13.73
C LEU A 13 26.59 9.77 14.55
N CYS A 14 26.80 9.75 15.87
CA CYS A 14 26.18 8.74 16.74
C CYS A 14 24.65 8.90 16.81
N LEU A 15 24.13 10.12 16.85
CA LEU A 15 22.68 10.36 16.82
C LEU A 15 22.05 9.92 15.49
N SER A 16 22.71 10.17 14.35
CA SER A 16 22.21 9.75 13.05
C SER A 16 22.20 8.22 12.88
N CYS A 17 23.17 7.51 13.45
CA CYS A 17 23.18 6.05 13.46
C CYS A 17 22.06 5.46 14.36
N ALA A 18 21.72 6.11 15.47
CA ALA A 18 20.67 5.64 16.37
C ALA A 18 19.26 5.72 15.73
N THR A 19 19.01 6.71 14.87
CA THR A 19 17.74 6.82 14.15
C THR A 19 17.60 5.78 13.03
N ALA A 20 18.69 5.37 12.40
CA ALA A 20 18.68 4.33 11.37
C ALA A 20 18.38 2.92 11.91
N MET A 21 18.62 2.69 13.21
CA MET A 21 18.32 1.40 13.87
C MET A 21 16.91 1.35 14.51
N ALA A 22 16.17 2.46 14.47
CA ALA A 22 14.86 2.56 15.10
C ALA A 22 13.70 2.14 14.18
N GLU A 23 13.93 1.85 12.90
CA GLU A 23 12.97 1.13 12.06
C GLU A 23 13.04 -0.35 12.44
N GLY A 24 12.43 -0.69 13.57
CA GLY A 24 12.15 -2.07 13.91
C GLY A 24 11.34 -2.68 12.77
N GLU A 25 11.84 -3.75 12.15
CA GLU A 25 11.08 -4.55 11.20
C GLU A 25 9.76 -4.93 11.88
N SER A 26 8.68 -4.25 11.50
CA SER A 26 7.36 -4.60 11.99
C SER A 26 6.94 -5.87 11.25
N HIS A 27 7.31 -7.01 11.81
CA HIS A 27 6.84 -8.29 11.30
C HIS A 27 5.32 -8.35 11.50
N PRO A 28 4.57 -8.62 10.42
CA PRO A 28 3.13 -8.75 10.54
C PRO A 28 2.80 -9.93 11.47
N LYS A 29 1.93 -9.69 12.44
CA LYS A 29 1.50 -10.73 13.37
C LYS A 29 0.62 -11.78 12.69
N TYR A 30 -0.14 -11.36 11.68
CA TYR A 30 -1.03 -12.21 10.90
C TYR A 30 -0.91 -11.84 9.43
N VAL A 31 -0.95 -12.83 8.55
CA VAL A 31 -0.98 -12.68 7.09
C VAL A 31 -2.21 -13.40 6.58
N PHE A 32 -3.07 -12.70 5.85
CA PHE A 32 -4.25 -13.27 5.19
C PHE A 32 -4.05 -13.20 3.68
N MET A 33 -4.18 -14.33 3.00
CA MET A 33 -4.13 -14.42 1.55
C MET A 33 -5.53 -14.74 1.01
N PHE A 34 -6.00 -13.92 0.09
CA PHE A 34 -7.25 -14.14 -0.63
C PHE A 34 -6.97 -14.41 -2.09
N ILE A 35 -7.48 -15.52 -2.61
CA ILE A 35 -7.29 -15.93 -3.99
C ILE A 35 -8.65 -15.87 -4.69
N GLY A 36 -8.78 -14.93 -5.62
CA GLY A 36 -9.98 -14.82 -6.46
C GLY A 36 -9.81 -15.66 -7.72
N ASP A 37 -10.35 -16.87 -7.73
CA ASP A 37 -10.29 -17.75 -8.89
C ASP A 37 -11.13 -17.16 -10.04
N GLY A 38 -10.50 -17.02 -11.22
CA GLY A 38 -11.11 -16.40 -12.39
C GLY A 38 -11.40 -14.89 -12.26
N MET A 39 -10.92 -14.24 -11.19
CA MET A 39 -11.15 -12.81 -10.92
C MET A 39 -10.07 -11.94 -11.58
N GLY A 40 -10.28 -11.59 -12.85
CA GLY A 40 -9.43 -10.63 -13.55
C GLY A 40 -9.92 -9.18 -13.40
N ASN A 41 -9.15 -8.23 -13.94
CA ASN A 41 -9.51 -6.81 -13.92
C ASN A 41 -10.91 -6.52 -14.50
N PRO A 42 -11.36 -7.17 -15.60
CA PRO A 42 -12.71 -6.93 -16.14
C PRO A 42 -13.81 -7.29 -15.14
N GLN A 43 -13.64 -8.38 -14.38
CA GLN A 43 -14.63 -8.81 -13.38
C GLN A 43 -14.68 -7.83 -12.20
N VAL A 44 -13.53 -7.35 -11.75
CA VAL A 44 -13.46 -6.31 -10.70
C VAL A 44 -14.15 -5.04 -11.17
N THR A 45 -13.83 -4.55 -12.37
CA THR A 45 -14.43 -3.34 -12.94
C THR A 45 -15.94 -3.49 -13.15
N ALA A 46 -16.39 -4.63 -13.68
CA ALA A 46 -17.82 -4.90 -13.84
C ALA A 46 -18.57 -4.87 -12.49
N THR A 47 -17.98 -5.45 -11.45
CA THR A 47 -18.52 -5.43 -10.10
C THR A 47 -18.63 -4.02 -9.54
N GLN A 48 -17.59 -3.19 -9.73
CA GLN A 48 -17.60 -1.80 -9.28
C GLN A 48 -18.75 -1.01 -9.94
N TYR A 49 -18.93 -1.14 -11.25
CA TYR A 49 -20.01 -0.44 -11.95
C TYR A 49 -21.39 -1.01 -11.61
N TYR A 50 -21.51 -2.31 -11.40
CA TYR A 50 -22.77 -2.92 -10.97
C TYR A 50 -23.20 -2.38 -9.59
N LEU A 51 -22.31 -2.43 -8.59
CA LEU A 51 -22.59 -1.91 -7.26
C LEU A 51 -22.84 -0.40 -7.29
N GLY A 52 -22.05 0.34 -8.04
CA GLY A 52 -22.22 1.76 -8.18
C GLY A 52 -23.56 2.17 -8.81
N SER A 53 -24.10 1.34 -9.73
CA SER A 53 -25.44 1.57 -10.29
C SER A 53 -26.57 1.33 -9.28
N ILE A 54 -26.37 0.41 -8.33
CA ILE A 54 -27.31 0.17 -7.23
C ILE A 54 -27.26 1.32 -6.21
N GLU A 55 -26.06 1.78 -5.89
CA GLU A 55 -25.85 2.86 -4.92
C GLU A 55 -26.29 4.23 -5.46
N ASN A 56 -26.25 4.42 -6.78
CA ASN A 56 -26.54 5.69 -7.45
C ASN A 56 -27.57 5.51 -8.58
N PRO A 57 -28.80 5.10 -8.29
CA PRO A 57 -29.80 4.75 -9.32
C PRO A 57 -30.21 5.94 -10.20
N ASP A 58 -30.11 7.16 -9.67
CA ASP A 58 -30.51 8.40 -10.37
C ASP A 58 -29.35 9.06 -11.14
N SER A 59 -28.16 8.46 -11.13
CA SER A 59 -27.00 9.01 -11.82
C SER A 59 -27.13 8.83 -13.34
N LYS A 60 -26.91 9.93 -14.08
CA LYS A 60 -26.90 9.90 -15.56
C LYS A 60 -25.68 9.23 -16.15
N PHE A 61 -24.62 9.09 -15.36
CA PHE A 61 -23.36 8.49 -15.79
C PHE A 61 -23.02 7.32 -14.88
N PRO A 62 -22.36 6.26 -15.40
CA PRO A 62 -21.90 5.17 -14.59
C PRO A 62 -20.90 5.66 -13.54
N VAL A 63 -21.17 5.37 -12.28
CA VAL A 63 -20.28 5.68 -11.15
C VAL A 63 -19.80 4.36 -10.58
N PRO A 64 -18.48 4.06 -10.59
CA PRO A 64 -17.98 2.83 -10.00
C PRO A 64 -18.02 2.91 -8.48
N ALA A 65 -18.50 1.85 -7.83
CA ALA A 65 -18.39 1.72 -6.38
C ALA A 65 -16.95 1.40 -5.95
N ASP A 66 -16.63 1.74 -4.72
CA ASP A 66 -15.36 1.40 -4.11
C ASP A 66 -15.39 -0.03 -3.55
N LEU A 67 -14.41 -0.83 -3.95
CA LEU A 67 -14.15 -2.13 -3.32
C LEU A 67 -12.97 -2.00 -2.36
N SER A 68 -13.08 -2.55 -1.15
CA SER A 68 -12.07 -2.39 -0.10
C SER A 68 -10.65 -2.83 -0.52
N PHE A 69 -10.55 -3.93 -1.27
CA PHE A 69 -9.26 -4.45 -1.71
C PHE A 69 -8.61 -3.63 -2.83
N THR A 70 -9.36 -2.81 -3.59
CA THR A 70 -8.79 -1.91 -4.61
C THR A 70 -8.10 -0.69 -4.01
N LYS A 71 -8.24 -0.48 -2.70
CA LYS A 71 -7.63 0.63 -1.96
C LYS A 71 -6.35 0.25 -1.23
N PHE A 72 -5.85 -0.95 -1.41
CA PHE A 72 -4.57 -1.35 -0.82
C PHE A 72 -3.42 -0.50 -1.38
N PRO A 73 -2.43 -0.14 -0.54
CA PRO A 73 -1.35 0.77 -0.93
C PRO A 73 -0.40 0.18 -1.96
N TYR A 74 -0.41 -1.14 -2.12
CA TYR A 74 0.45 -1.84 -3.07
C TYR A 74 -0.38 -2.67 -4.04
N LEU A 75 -0.10 -2.52 -5.33
CA LEU A 75 -0.71 -3.27 -6.42
C LEU A 75 0.38 -3.86 -7.31
N GLY A 76 0.24 -5.13 -7.66
CA GLY A 76 1.06 -5.79 -8.66
C GLY A 76 0.20 -6.52 -9.68
N LEU A 77 0.62 -6.55 -10.93
CA LEU A 77 0.02 -7.33 -11.99
C LEU A 77 1.00 -8.40 -12.44
N VAL A 78 0.49 -9.62 -12.63
CA VAL A 78 1.27 -10.74 -13.12
C VAL A 78 0.64 -11.25 -14.41
N THR A 79 1.46 -11.51 -15.41
CA THR A 79 1.06 -12.23 -16.61
C THR A 79 1.64 -13.63 -16.58
N THR A 80 0.83 -14.62 -16.94
CA THR A 80 1.28 -15.99 -17.15
C THR A 80 1.53 -16.21 -18.65
N TYR A 81 2.66 -16.80 -18.95
CA TYR A 81 3.00 -17.25 -20.30
C TYR A 81 2.90 -18.77 -20.35
N ASP A 82 2.29 -19.28 -21.39
CA ASP A 82 2.32 -20.70 -21.74
C ASP A 82 3.59 -21.03 -22.51
#